data_635e356076129a64fd64c8b0570c072a
#
_entry.id   635e356076129a64fd64c8b0570c072a
#
_cell.length_a   1.000
_cell.length_b   1.000
_cell.length_c   1.000
_cell.angle_alpha   90.00
_cell.angle_beta   90.00
_cell.angle_gamma   90.00
#
_symmetry.space_group_name_H-M   'P 1'
#
loop_
_entity.id
_entity.type
_entity.pdbx_description
1 polymer ?
#
loop_
_entity_poly.entity_id
_entity_poly.type
_entity_poly.pdbx_seq_one_letter_code
_entity_poly.pdbx_strand_id
1 'polypeptide(L)'
;MLYPFFIKQVGNKLYTQAWVELLGFDQIEIGNNVTILRYALLNCDFKDSRLIIGNNVVLDRGVNVRLGDNCTIEIGENSFLGANSCVAGPGPVKIGRNCLIAAMTGIFANQHHHVGDRAVGITIEDECWIGSGAKILDGVTIGYGSVIGAGAVVTKDIPPYSIAVGIPAKVIEGRKTLVD
;
A
#
# COMPACT_ATOMS: atom_id res chain seq x y z
N MET A 1 -2.14 -9.06 25.53
CA MET A 1 -2.28 -8.82 24.10
C MET A 1 -2.46 -10.20 23.43
N LEU A 2 -3.68 -10.56 23.00
CA LEU A 2 -4.08 -11.93 22.57
C LEU A 2 -4.18 -12.06 21.03
N TYR A 3 -3.70 -11.07 20.27
CA TYR A 3 -3.86 -11.01 18.82
C TYR A 3 -3.22 -12.15 18.01
N PRO A 4 -2.06 -12.74 18.36
CA PRO A 4 -1.40 -13.72 17.50
C PRO A 4 -2.17 -15.02 17.28
N PHE A 5 -3.09 -15.37 18.16
CA PHE A 5 -3.81 -16.66 18.10
C PHE A 5 -4.97 -16.67 17.09
N PHE A 6 -5.37 -15.52 16.58
CA PHE A 6 -6.54 -15.39 15.69
C PHE A 6 -6.17 -14.95 14.27
N ILE A 7 -4.95 -14.48 14.06
CA ILE A 7 -4.48 -14.07 12.72
C ILE A 7 -4.25 -15.33 11.89
N LYS A 8 -4.69 -15.33 10.65
CA LYS A 8 -4.61 -16.50 9.75
C LYS A 8 -3.20 -17.08 9.65
N GLN A 9 -2.20 -16.22 9.53
CA GLN A 9 -0.79 -16.58 9.52
C GLN A 9 0.05 -15.44 10.07
N VAL A 10 0.95 -15.73 10.99
CA VAL A 10 1.93 -14.79 11.54
C VAL A 10 3.30 -15.42 11.54
N GLY A 11 4.25 -14.73 10.92
CA GLY A 11 5.65 -15.10 10.96
C GLY A 11 6.32 -14.78 12.31
N ASN A 12 7.62 -14.93 12.35
CA ASN A 12 8.42 -14.63 13.53
C ASN A 12 8.63 -13.12 13.71
N LYS A 13 8.76 -12.66 14.98
CA LYS A 13 9.10 -11.28 15.34
C LYS A 13 8.10 -10.23 14.83
N LEU A 14 6.81 -10.44 15.06
CA LEU A 14 5.83 -9.36 14.91
C LEU A 14 5.96 -8.39 16.09
N TYR A 15 6.26 -7.11 15.79
CA TYR A 15 6.24 -6.02 16.76
C TYR A 15 5.04 -5.10 16.53
N THR A 16 4.20 -4.95 17.54
CA THR A 16 3.05 -4.02 17.49
C THR A 16 3.13 -3.04 18.66
N GLN A 17 2.87 -1.77 18.38
CA GLN A 17 2.68 -0.77 19.45
C GLN A 17 1.24 -0.79 19.97
N ALA A 18 0.99 -0.04 21.04
CA ALA A 18 -0.37 0.14 21.58
C ALA A 18 -1.31 0.81 20.56
N TRP A 19 -2.62 0.52 20.69
CA TRP A 19 -3.67 1.10 19.86
C TRP A 19 -3.60 0.75 18.36
N VAL A 20 -3.04 -0.40 18.02
CA VAL A 20 -3.18 -1.01 16.70
C VAL A 20 -4.49 -1.76 16.66
N GLU A 21 -5.29 -1.51 15.63
CA GLU A 21 -6.57 -2.18 15.41
C GLU A 21 -6.46 -3.14 14.22
N LEU A 22 -6.82 -4.40 14.44
CA LEU A 22 -6.89 -5.44 13.42
C LEU A 22 -8.32 -5.98 13.37
N LEU A 23 -8.97 -5.92 12.23
CA LEU A 23 -10.32 -6.44 11.99
C LEU A 23 -10.26 -7.50 10.88
N GLY A 24 -11.00 -8.61 11.03
CA GLY A 24 -10.94 -9.74 10.08
C GLY A 24 -9.63 -10.53 10.17
N PHE A 25 -9.25 -10.93 11.38
CA PHE A 25 -7.95 -11.60 11.66
C PHE A 25 -7.69 -12.84 10.82
N ASP A 26 -8.71 -13.62 10.54
CA ASP A 26 -8.67 -14.85 9.77
C ASP A 26 -8.37 -14.63 8.28
N GLN A 27 -8.34 -13.39 7.85
CA GLN A 27 -8.06 -12.97 6.47
C GLN A 27 -6.73 -12.22 6.35
N ILE A 28 -5.97 -12.07 7.46
CA ILE A 28 -4.70 -11.35 7.49
C ILE A 28 -3.54 -12.33 7.58
N GLU A 29 -2.56 -12.18 6.69
CA GLU A 29 -1.31 -12.93 6.68
C GLU A 29 -0.14 -11.95 6.88
N ILE A 30 0.70 -12.22 7.87
CA ILE A 30 1.84 -11.37 8.25
C ILE A 30 3.12 -12.18 8.16
N GLY A 31 4.09 -11.67 7.44
CA GLY A 31 5.41 -12.26 7.30
C GLY A 31 6.29 -12.12 8.55
N ASN A 32 7.59 -12.37 8.37
CA ASN A 32 8.56 -12.28 9.44
C ASN A 32 9.05 -10.85 9.66
N ASN A 33 9.41 -10.51 10.90
CA ASN A 33 10.03 -9.23 11.27
C ASN A 33 9.21 -8.00 10.84
N VAL A 34 7.89 -8.08 11.02
CA VAL A 34 6.97 -6.99 10.68
C VAL A 34 6.80 -6.05 11.87
N THR A 35 6.80 -4.75 11.60
CA THR A 35 6.56 -3.71 12.60
C THR A 35 5.29 -2.93 12.27
N ILE A 36 4.37 -2.83 13.23
CA ILE A 36 3.13 -2.05 13.10
C ILE A 36 3.07 -1.06 14.25
N LEU A 37 3.17 0.23 13.93
CA LEU A 37 3.23 1.28 14.92
C LEU A 37 1.81 1.74 15.33
N ARG A 38 1.75 2.49 16.44
CA ARG A 38 0.50 2.91 17.10
C ARG A 38 -0.52 3.55 16.15
N TYR A 39 -1.79 3.33 16.45
CA TYR A 39 -2.94 3.87 15.71
C TYR A 39 -3.06 3.37 14.27
N ALA A 40 -2.30 2.36 13.87
CA ALA A 40 -2.55 1.70 12.60
C ALA A 40 -3.87 0.91 12.66
N LEU A 41 -4.64 1.00 11.57
CA LEU A 41 -5.88 0.24 11.38
C LEU A 41 -5.72 -0.67 10.16
N LEU A 42 -5.83 -1.96 10.36
CA LEU A 42 -5.88 -2.97 9.30
C LEU A 42 -7.27 -3.59 9.31
N ASN A 43 -8.14 -3.14 8.40
CA ASN A 43 -9.52 -3.61 8.32
C ASN A 43 -9.70 -4.54 7.12
N CYS A 44 -9.74 -5.82 7.40
CA CYS A 44 -9.97 -6.93 6.48
C CYS A 44 -11.29 -7.67 6.78
N ASP A 45 -12.20 -7.05 7.55
CA ASP A 45 -13.50 -7.64 7.93
C ASP A 45 -14.53 -7.45 6.79
N PHE A 46 -14.24 -8.08 5.65
CA PHE A 46 -15.05 -8.06 4.44
C PHE A 46 -15.08 -9.45 3.82
N LYS A 47 -16.15 -9.75 3.09
CA LYS A 47 -16.34 -11.08 2.50
C LYS A 47 -15.22 -11.40 1.48
N ASP A 48 -14.60 -12.58 1.62
CA ASP A 48 -13.56 -13.09 0.71
C ASP A 48 -12.42 -12.08 0.47
N SER A 49 -12.10 -11.26 1.48
CA SER A 49 -10.99 -10.32 1.43
C SER A 49 -9.70 -10.96 1.94
N ARG A 50 -8.55 -10.41 1.57
CA ARG A 50 -7.26 -10.91 2.00
C ARG A 50 -6.22 -9.79 2.08
N LEU A 51 -5.57 -9.67 3.23
CA LEU A 51 -4.42 -8.79 3.44
C LEU A 51 -3.16 -9.62 3.61
N ILE A 52 -2.17 -9.38 2.77
CA ILE A 52 -0.87 -10.05 2.81
C ILE A 52 0.22 -9.02 3.05
N ILE A 53 0.95 -9.17 4.15
CA ILE A 53 2.07 -8.32 4.54
C ILE A 53 3.34 -9.15 4.47
N GLY A 54 4.26 -8.77 3.62
CA GLY A 54 5.54 -9.44 3.40
C GLY A 54 6.51 -9.32 4.59
N ASN A 55 7.68 -9.95 4.45
CA ASN A 55 8.72 -9.88 5.48
C ASN A 55 9.31 -8.46 5.58
N ASN A 56 9.79 -8.09 6.77
CA ASN A 56 10.46 -6.82 7.06
C ASN A 56 9.65 -5.57 6.71
N VAL A 57 8.34 -5.69 6.59
CA VAL A 57 7.45 -4.54 6.33
C VAL A 57 7.31 -3.70 7.59
N VAL A 58 7.32 -2.39 7.40
CA VAL A 58 7.03 -1.41 8.45
C VAL A 58 5.80 -0.60 8.08
N LEU A 59 4.79 -0.66 8.94
CA LEU A 59 3.61 0.20 8.90
C LEU A 59 3.77 1.25 9.99
N ASP A 60 4.00 2.51 9.58
CA ASP A 60 4.20 3.61 10.53
C ASP A 60 2.88 4.05 11.18
N ARG A 61 2.95 5.03 12.07
CA ARG A 61 1.82 5.49 12.89
C ARG A 61 0.63 5.93 12.03
N GLY A 62 -0.56 5.48 12.43
CA GLY A 62 -1.80 5.88 11.77
C GLY A 62 -1.97 5.37 10.35
N VAL A 63 -1.16 4.41 9.91
CA VAL A 63 -1.38 3.74 8.62
C VAL A 63 -2.77 3.11 8.63
N ASN A 64 -3.53 3.36 7.57
CA ASN A 64 -4.88 2.83 7.42
C ASN A 64 -4.95 1.94 6.17
N VAL A 65 -5.18 0.64 6.37
CA VAL A 65 -5.41 -0.31 5.29
C VAL A 65 -6.83 -0.82 5.39
N ARG A 66 -7.64 -0.54 4.37
CA ARG A 66 -9.06 -0.94 4.33
C ARG A 66 -9.39 -1.61 3.02
N LEU A 67 -9.82 -2.85 3.13
CA LEU A 67 -10.26 -3.65 2.01
C LEU A 67 -11.77 -3.45 1.72
N GLY A 68 -12.25 -4.04 0.66
CA GLY A 68 -13.66 -4.27 0.38
C GLY A 68 -13.91 -5.76 0.14
N ASP A 69 -15.13 -6.13 -0.20
CA ASP A 69 -15.49 -7.52 -0.53
C ASP A 69 -14.69 -8.03 -1.75
N ASN A 70 -14.27 -9.30 -1.70
CA ASN A 70 -13.51 -9.98 -2.76
C ASN A 70 -12.22 -9.23 -3.16
N CYS A 71 -11.61 -8.51 -2.23
CA CYS A 71 -10.44 -7.67 -2.46
C CYS A 71 -9.18 -8.30 -1.86
N THR A 72 -8.06 -8.16 -2.54
CA THR A 72 -6.75 -8.52 -2.01
C THR A 72 -5.85 -7.29 -1.99
N ILE A 73 -5.22 -7.01 -0.84
CA ILE A 73 -4.14 -6.03 -0.73
C ILE A 73 -2.87 -6.79 -0.38
N GLU A 74 -1.83 -6.59 -1.18
CA GLU A 74 -0.49 -7.15 -0.96
C GLU A 74 0.52 -6.03 -0.71
N ILE A 75 1.33 -6.17 0.34
CA ILE A 75 2.45 -5.28 0.65
C ILE A 75 3.72 -6.14 0.61
N GLY A 76 4.54 -5.92 -0.39
CA GLY A 76 5.77 -6.67 -0.64
C GLY A 76 6.83 -6.46 0.44
N GLU A 77 7.75 -7.42 0.53
CA GLU A 77 8.81 -7.44 1.53
C GLU A 77 9.69 -6.19 1.49
N ASN A 78 10.28 -5.83 2.64
CA ASN A 78 11.14 -4.66 2.85
C ASN A 78 10.47 -3.32 2.51
N SER A 79 9.16 -3.27 2.36
CA SER A 79 8.45 -2.03 2.03
C SER A 79 8.06 -1.28 3.30
N PHE A 80 8.05 0.05 3.19
CA PHE A 80 7.70 0.98 4.26
C PHE A 80 6.47 1.79 3.88
N LEU A 81 5.47 1.82 4.74
CA LEU A 81 4.33 2.71 4.65
C LEU A 81 4.44 3.77 5.74
N GLY A 82 4.64 5.01 5.31
CA GLY A 82 4.84 6.16 6.19
C GLY A 82 3.59 6.60 6.93
N ALA A 83 3.78 7.42 7.95
CA ALA A 83 2.74 7.84 8.88
C ALA A 83 1.50 8.42 8.17
N ASN A 84 0.32 8.00 8.63
CA ASN A 84 -0.98 8.41 8.11
C ASN A 84 -1.17 8.16 6.60
N SER A 85 -0.43 7.23 6.01
CA SER A 85 -0.75 6.77 4.67
C SER A 85 -1.99 5.88 4.69
N CYS A 86 -2.73 5.90 3.58
CA CYS A 86 -3.97 5.16 3.44
C CYS A 86 -3.94 4.31 2.17
N VAL A 87 -4.27 3.03 2.33
CA VAL A 87 -4.48 2.10 1.22
C VAL A 87 -5.90 1.59 1.32
N ALA A 88 -6.75 1.96 0.40
CA ALA A 88 -8.17 1.65 0.52
C ALA A 88 -8.87 1.43 -0.83
N GLY A 89 -9.90 0.59 -0.80
CA GLY A 89 -10.83 0.42 -1.89
C GLY A 89 -11.32 -1.00 -2.08
N PRO A 90 -12.39 -1.18 -2.86
CA PRO A 90 -12.87 -2.48 -3.25
C PRO A 90 -12.01 -3.14 -4.33
N GLY A 91 -11.12 -2.38 -5.00
CA GLY A 91 -10.19 -2.92 -5.98
C GLY A 91 -8.91 -3.48 -5.35
N PRO A 92 -8.27 -4.47 -5.99
CA PRO A 92 -7.03 -5.03 -5.50
C PRO A 92 -5.90 -4.00 -5.53
N VAL A 93 -5.02 -4.07 -4.52
CA VAL A 93 -3.81 -3.23 -4.49
C VAL A 93 -2.59 -4.12 -4.29
N LYS A 94 -1.61 -3.95 -5.16
CA LYS A 94 -0.31 -4.58 -5.02
C LYS A 94 0.76 -3.51 -4.85
N ILE A 95 1.45 -3.54 -3.71
CA ILE A 95 2.68 -2.77 -3.46
C ILE A 95 3.83 -3.77 -3.52
N GLY A 96 4.77 -3.51 -4.40
CA GLY A 96 5.94 -4.35 -4.63
C GLY A 96 6.92 -4.37 -3.46
N ARG A 97 8.08 -4.98 -3.68
CA ARG A 97 9.16 -5.09 -2.70
C ARG A 97 10.02 -3.82 -2.69
N ASN A 98 10.67 -3.57 -1.56
CA ASN A 98 11.60 -2.44 -1.40
C ASN A 98 10.96 -1.08 -1.74
N CYS A 99 9.65 -0.93 -1.57
CA CYS A 99 8.94 0.31 -1.84
C CYS A 99 8.97 1.25 -0.63
N LEU A 100 9.19 2.54 -0.90
CA LEU A 100 9.06 3.60 0.09
C LEU A 100 7.80 4.42 -0.19
N ILE A 101 6.77 4.18 0.57
CA ILE A 101 5.52 4.98 0.55
C ILE A 101 5.63 6.01 1.66
N ALA A 102 5.83 7.28 1.31
CA ALA A 102 6.03 8.33 2.30
C ALA A 102 4.72 8.72 3.01
N ALA A 103 4.83 9.53 4.05
CA ALA A 103 3.72 9.91 4.91
C ALA A 103 2.55 10.57 4.16
N MET A 104 1.32 10.38 4.65
CA MET A 104 0.07 10.97 4.12
C MET A 104 -0.23 10.60 2.65
N THR A 105 0.43 9.60 2.11
CA THR A 105 0.14 9.07 0.77
C THR A 105 -1.21 8.38 0.76
N GLY A 106 -2.00 8.58 -0.30
CA GLY A 106 -3.26 7.87 -0.52
C GLY A 106 -3.18 6.98 -1.75
N ILE A 107 -3.52 5.70 -1.58
CA ILE A 107 -3.62 4.70 -2.64
C ILE A 107 -5.06 4.22 -2.64
N PHE A 108 -5.85 4.70 -3.63
CA PHE A 108 -7.30 4.55 -3.63
C PHE A 108 -7.78 3.77 -4.84
N ALA A 109 -7.93 2.45 -4.67
CA ALA A 109 -8.47 1.54 -5.67
C ALA A 109 -10.01 1.58 -5.66
N ASN A 110 -10.57 2.78 -5.87
CA ASN A 110 -12.01 3.06 -5.84
C ASN A 110 -12.45 3.67 -7.17
N GLN A 111 -13.31 3.00 -7.91
CA GLN A 111 -14.03 3.64 -9.00
C GLN A 111 -15.37 4.17 -8.50
N HIS A 112 -15.61 5.48 -8.68
CA HIS A 112 -16.86 6.13 -8.30
C HIS A 112 -17.59 6.76 -9.50
N HIS A 113 -17.25 6.38 -10.72
CA HIS A 113 -17.84 7.00 -11.91
C HIS A 113 -19.31 6.59 -12.12
N HIS A 114 -19.65 5.33 -11.83
CA HIS A 114 -21.05 4.87 -11.87
C HIS A 114 -21.30 3.81 -10.78
N VAL A 115 -22.56 3.77 -10.31
CA VAL A 115 -23.00 2.71 -9.39
C VAL A 115 -22.96 1.37 -10.14
N GLY A 116 -22.09 0.46 -9.67
CA GLY A 116 -21.92 -0.87 -10.27
C GLY A 116 -20.63 -1.09 -11.04
N ASP A 117 -19.83 -0.04 -11.29
CA ASP A 117 -18.50 -0.21 -11.87
C ASP A 117 -17.57 -0.91 -10.88
N ARG A 118 -16.82 -1.90 -11.37
CA ARG A 118 -15.80 -2.57 -10.55
C ARG A 118 -14.52 -1.76 -10.59
N ALA A 119 -13.90 -1.57 -9.42
CA ALA A 119 -12.57 -1.02 -9.34
C ALA A 119 -11.57 -1.94 -10.08
N VAL A 120 -10.66 -1.32 -10.82
CA VAL A 120 -9.66 -2.03 -11.64
C VAL A 120 -8.52 -2.54 -10.76
N GLY A 121 -8.10 -1.72 -9.79
CA GLY A 121 -6.99 -1.97 -8.89
C GLY A 121 -5.77 -1.11 -9.17
N ILE A 122 -4.79 -1.18 -8.28
CA ILE A 122 -3.54 -0.41 -8.37
C ILE A 122 -2.35 -1.35 -8.23
N THR A 123 -1.35 -1.16 -9.10
CA THR A 123 -0.07 -1.85 -8.97
C THR A 123 1.05 -0.83 -8.80
N ILE A 124 1.82 -0.96 -7.74
CA ILE A 124 3.10 -0.28 -7.56
C ILE A 124 4.16 -1.38 -7.64
N GLU A 125 4.98 -1.35 -8.68
CA GLU A 125 6.04 -2.34 -8.86
C GLU A 125 7.16 -2.17 -7.82
N ASP A 126 8.16 -3.07 -7.84
CA ASP A 126 9.25 -3.06 -6.88
C ASP A 126 10.11 -1.77 -6.97
N GLU A 127 10.78 -1.41 -5.87
CA GLU A 127 11.75 -0.30 -5.75
C GLU A 127 11.20 1.10 -6.05
N CYS A 128 9.89 1.28 -5.96
CA CYS A 128 9.26 2.58 -6.16
C CYS A 128 9.36 3.46 -4.91
N TRP A 129 9.50 4.77 -5.16
CA TRP A 129 9.39 5.79 -4.12
C TRP A 129 8.18 6.69 -4.40
N ILE A 130 7.22 6.68 -3.49
CA ILE A 130 6.02 7.51 -3.55
C ILE A 130 6.16 8.63 -2.52
N GLY A 131 6.26 9.86 -3.00
CA GLY A 131 6.46 11.06 -2.17
C GLY A 131 5.28 11.39 -1.27
N SER A 132 5.54 12.11 -0.20
CA SER A 132 4.55 12.47 0.83
C SER A 132 3.33 13.17 0.24
N GLY A 133 2.14 12.77 0.70
CA GLY A 133 0.88 13.36 0.26
C GLY A 133 0.45 13.01 -1.17
N ALA A 134 1.22 12.23 -1.92
CA ALA A 134 0.80 11.79 -3.25
C ALA A 134 -0.50 10.98 -3.20
N LYS A 135 -1.27 11.03 -4.28
CA LYS A 135 -2.51 10.27 -4.45
C LYS A 135 -2.40 9.40 -5.70
N ILE A 136 -2.59 8.11 -5.53
CA ILE A 136 -2.61 7.14 -6.63
C ILE A 136 -4.05 6.69 -6.81
N LEU A 137 -4.57 6.89 -8.01
CA LEU A 137 -5.97 6.58 -8.32
C LEU A 137 -6.12 5.19 -8.94
N ASP A 138 -7.34 4.70 -8.93
CA ASP A 138 -7.70 3.38 -9.44
C ASP A 138 -7.28 3.17 -10.91
N GLY A 139 -6.91 1.94 -11.24
CA GLY A 139 -6.48 1.54 -12.58
C GLY A 139 -5.03 1.88 -12.91
N VAL A 140 -4.25 2.46 -12.00
CA VAL A 140 -2.87 2.91 -12.26
C VAL A 140 -1.85 1.82 -11.97
N THR A 141 -0.89 1.66 -12.88
CA THR A 141 0.37 0.95 -12.66
C THR A 141 1.53 1.94 -12.55
N ILE A 142 2.29 1.88 -11.45
CA ILE A 142 3.57 2.58 -11.31
C ILE A 142 4.69 1.58 -11.56
N GLY A 143 5.41 1.79 -12.65
CA GLY A 143 6.46 0.90 -13.11
C GLY A 143 7.69 0.90 -12.20
N TYR A 144 8.43 -0.20 -12.26
CA TYR A 144 9.61 -0.52 -11.46
C TYR A 144 10.56 0.66 -11.28
N GLY A 145 11.03 0.85 -10.06
CA GLY A 145 12.04 1.86 -9.74
C GLY A 145 11.62 3.31 -9.97
N SER A 146 10.34 3.61 -10.16
CA SER A 146 9.87 4.97 -10.41
C SER A 146 9.75 5.80 -9.14
N VAL A 147 9.80 7.12 -9.31
CA VAL A 147 9.65 8.12 -8.24
C VAL A 147 8.42 8.98 -8.53
N ILE A 148 7.52 9.04 -7.58
CA ILE A 148 6.38 9.96 -7.61
C ILE A 148 6.67 11.11 -6.64
N GLY A 149 6.64 12.33 -7.14
CA GLY A 149 6.90 13.52 -6.34
C GLY A 149 5.84 13.78 -5.27
N ALA A 150 6.23 14.49 -4.21
CA ALA A 150 5.31 14.84 -3.13
C ALA A 150 4.09 15.61 -3.64
N GLY A 151 2.90 15.29 -3.11
CA GLY A 151 1.64 15.93 -3.49
C GLY A 151 1.15 15.63 -4.90
N ALA A 152 1.82 14.80 -5.68
CA ALA A 152 1.39 14.45 -7.02
C ALA A 152 0.08 13.64 -7.02
N VAL A 153 -0.75 13.80 -8.05
CA VAL A 153 -1.96 12.99 -8.27
C VAL A 153 -1.77 12.16 -9.53
N VAL A 154 -1.58 10.87 -9.35
CA VAL A 154 -1.33 9.93 -10.44
C VAL A 154 -2.65 9.36 -10.92
N THR A 155 -2.99 9.67 -12.17
CA THR A 155 -4.25 9.30 -12.84
C THR A 155 -4.04 8.40 -14.05
N LYS A 156 -2.79 8.10 -14.40
CA LYS A 156 -2.39 7.26 -15.53
C LYS A 156 -1.14 6.49 -15.17
N ASP A 157 -0.88 5.41 -15.88
CA ASP A 157 0.33 4.60 -15.70
C ASP A 157 1.61 5.43 -15.82
N ILE A 158 2.58 5.06 -14.99
CA ILE A 158 3.92 5.64 -14.99
C ILE A 158 4.90 4.55 -15.48
N PRO A 159 5.65 4.81 -16.54
CA PRO A 159 6.64 3.85 -17.03
C PRO A 159 7.73 3.54 -15.99
N PRO A 160 8.38 2.39 -16.06
CA PRO A 160 9.52 2.08 -15.19
C PRO A 160 10.62 3.15 -15.24
N TYR A 161 11.35 3.30 -14.13
CA TYR A 161 12.46 4.26 -13.99
C TYR A 161 12.11 5.71 -14.33
N SER A 162 10.88 6.12 -14.05
CA SER A 162 10.41 7.48 -14.35
C SER A 162 10.31 8.33 -13.08
N ILE A 163 10.49 9.64 -13.24
CA ILE A 163 10.16 10.64 -12.23
C ILE A 163 8.91 11.38 -12.69
N ALA A 164 7.84 11.29 -11.91
CA ALA A 164 6.56 11.92 -12.22
C ALA A 164 6.10 12.86 -11.11
N VAL A 165 5.66 14.05 -11.48
CA VAL A 165 5.24 15.11 -10.54
C VAL A 165 4.00 15.85 -11.04
N GLY A 166 3.29 16.53 -10.15
CA GLY A 166 2.21 17.45 -10.48
C GLY A 166 0.81 16.87 -10.34
N ILE A 167 -0.20 17.68 -10.69
CA ILE A 167 -1.64 17.39 -10.64
C ILE A 167 -2.28 17.78 -11.98
N PRO A 168 -2.62 16.82 -12.85
CA PRO A 168 -2.25 15.39 -12.78
C PRO A 168 -0.73 15.18 -12.95
N ALA A 169 -0.23 14.07 -12.42
CA ALA A 169 1.18 13.73 -12.51
C ALA A 169 1.62 13.52 -13.97
N LYS A 170 2.78 14.07 -14.30
CA LYS A 170 3.43 13.91 -15.61
C LYS A 170 4.87 13.47 -15.41
N VAL A 171 5.32 12.57 -16.25
CA VAL A 171 6.74 12.19 -16.30
C VAL A 171 7.53 13.40 -16.76
N ILE A 172 8.54 13.79 -15.98
CA ILE A 172 9.44 14.92 -16.27
C ILE A 172 10.83 14.47 -16.63
N GLU A 173 11.26 13.31 -16.14
CA GLU A 173 12.59 12.78 -16.32
C GLU A 173 12.62 11.26 -16.14
N GLY A 174 13.58 10.57 -16.79
CA GLY A 174 13.96 9.21 -16.45
C GLY A 174 14.85 9.20 -15.20
N ARG A 175 14.58 8.29 -14.26
CA ARG A 175 15.47 8.06 -13.12
C ARG A 175 16.76 7.39 -13.60
N LYS A 176 17.92 8.02 -13.39
CA LYS A 176 19.20 7.37 -13.65
C LYS A 176 19.33 6.14 -12.74
N THR A 177 19.64 5.01 -13.32
CA THR A 177 19.98 3.81 -12.55
C THR A 177 21.39 4.00 -11.96
N LEU A 178 21.63 3.48 -10.76
CA LEU A 178 22.95 3.55 -10.09
C LEU A 178 24.04 2.74 -10.83
N VAL A 179 23.77 2.30 -12.05
CA VAL A 179 24.63 1.41 -12.87
C VAL A 179 25.16 2.14 -14.13
N ASP A 180 24.89 3.42 -14.28
CA ASP A 180 25.44 4.27 -15.37
C ASP A 180 26.63 5.11 -14.90
#